data_f478c3afb27080b0a9568fbf05bc6e3c
#
_entry.id   f478c3afb27080b0a9568fbf05bc6e3c
#
_cell.length_a   1.000
_cell.length_b   1.000
_cell.length_c   1.000
_cell.angle_alpha   90.00
_cell.angle_beta   90.00
_cell.angle_gamma   90.00
#
_symmetry.space_group_name_H-M   'P 1'
#
loop_
_entity.id
_entity.type
_entity.pdbx_description
1 polymer ?
#
loop_
_entity_poly.entity_id
_entity_poly.type
_entity_poly.pdbx_seq_one_letter_code
_entity_poly.pdbx_strand_id
1 'polypeptide(L)' 'MERTIHFTLVDQVSTLNRITSAFVRLRCNIDELHVKHSDKEGISNMKLKVNIKDDDTFKIVLKKLSQQVNVLSVKSE' A
#
# COMPACT_ATOMS: atom_id res chain seq x y z
N MET A 1 2.11 4.00 15.76
CA MET A 1 3.50 4.13 15.28
C MET A 1 3.52 4.30 13.77
N GLU A 2 4.45 5.05 13.28
CA GLU A 2 4.56 5.33 11.85
C GLU A 2 5.33 4.21 11.16
N ARG A 3 4.80 3.79 10.00
CA ARG A 3 5.45 2.79 9.15
C ARG A 3 5.42 3.23 7.70
N THR A 4 6.45 2.88 6.98
CA THR A 4 6.55 3.16 5.55
C THR A 4 6.44 1.85 4.78
N ILE A 5 5.55 1.82 3.79
CA ILE A 5 5.30 0.64 2.98
C ILE A 5 5.52 0.99 1.51
N HIS A 6 6.26 0.15 0.80
CA HIS A 6 6.52 0.32 -0.63
C HIS A 6 5.79 -0.75 -1.41
N PHE A 7 5.12 -0.33 -2.47
CA PHE A 7 4.34 -1.22 -3.34
C PHE A 7 4.84 -1.11 -4.77
N THR A 8 4.76 -2.24 -5.47
CA THR A 8 4.86 -2.26 -6.93
C THR A 8 3.50 -2.73 -7.44
N LEU A 9 2.88 -1.94 -8.29
CA LEU A 9 1.49 -2.10 -8.70
C LEU A 9 1.34 -2.13 -10.20
N VAL A 10 0.30 -2.83 -10.68
CA VAL A 10 -0.19 -2.63 -12.04
C VAL A 10 -0.90 -1.27 -12.06
N ASP A 11 -0.55 -0.43 -13.02
CA ASP A 11 -1.02 0.96 -13.10
C ASP A 11 -2.46 1.01 -13.62
N GLN A 12 -3.41 0.94 -12.70
CA GLN A 12 -4.85 1.08 -12.98
C GLN A 12 -5.49 1.94 -11.91
N VAL A 13 -6.44 2.76 -12.31
CA VAL A 13 -7.16 3.65 -11.39
C VAL A 13 -7.76 2.88 -10.21
N SER A 14 -8.37 1.72 -10.49
CA SER A 14 -9.01 0.90 -9.47
C SER A 14 -8.03 0.33 -8.44
N THR A 15 -6.77 0.13 -8.81
CA THR A 15 -5.76 -0.43 -7.90
C THR A 15 -5.52 0.50 -6.72
N LEU A 16 -5.31 1.77 -6.99
CA LEU A 16 -5.08 2.76 -5.94
C LEU A 16 -6.29 2.87 -5.01
N ASN A 17 -7.47 2.89 -5.57
CA ASN A 17 -8.71 2.97 -4.80
C ASN A 17 -8.87 1.75 -3.87
N ARG A 18 -8.55 0.56 -4.34
CA ARG A 18 -8.64 -0.66 -3.53
C ARG A 18 -7.68 -0.62 -2.34
N ILE A 19 -6.46 -0.14 -2.57
CA ILE A 19 -5.45 -0.06 -1.53
C ILE A 19 -5.86 0.95 -0.46
N THR A 20 -6.24 2.16 -0.85
CA THR A 20 -6.64 3.19 0.10
C THR A 20 -7.89 2.77 0.87
N SER A 21 -8.85 2.10 0.21
CA SER A 21 -10.05 1.59 0.86
C SER A 21 -9.74 0.52 1.91
N ALA A 22 -8.71 -0.30 1.66
CA ALA A 22 -8.29 -1.31 2.64
C ALA A 22 -7.80 -0.63 3.93
N PHE A 23 -7.02 0.44 3.82
CA PHE A 23 -6.57 1.19 5.00
C PHE A 23 -7.73 1.82 5.76
N VAL A 24 -8.71 2.37 5.05
CA VAL A 24 -9.91 2.93 5.69
C VAL A 24 -10.64 1.86 6.50
N ARG A 25 -10.82 0.67 5.91
CA ARG A 25 -11.51 -0.44 6.60
C ARG A 25 -10.75 -0.94 7.81
N LEU A 26 -9.43 -0.89 7.79
CA LEU A 26 -8.58 -1.30 8.90
C LEU A 26 -8.36 -0.19 9.91
N ARG A 27 -8.96 0.98 9.68
CA ARG A 27 -8.86 2.16 10.53
C ARG A 27 -7.42 2.62 10.73
N CYS A 28 -6.63 2.48 9.68
CA CYS A 28 -5.25 2.97 9.66
C CYS A 28 -5.22 4.33 8.95
N ASN A 29 -4.57 5.30 9.55
CA ASN A 29 -4.44 6.62 8.96
C ASN A 29 -3.28 6.64 7.97
N ILE A 30 -3.55 7.19 6.77
CA ILE A 30 -2.51 7.40 5.77
C ILE A 30 -1.99 8.83 5.93
N ASP A 31 -0.72 8.97 6.33
CA ASP A 31 -0.12 10.27 6.55
C ASP A 31 0.46 10.86 5.27
N GLU A 32 1.04 10.03 4.41
CA GLU A 32 1.59 10.45 3.12
C GLU A 32 1.38 9.36 2.08
N LEU A 33 1.16 9.78 0.85
CA LEU A 33 1.00 8.88 -0.29
C LEU A 33 1.75 9.46 -1.48
N HIS A 34 2.68 8.69 -2.05
CA HIS A 34 3.41 9.05 -3.26
C HIS A 34 3.29 7.93 -4.27
N VAL A 35 2.89 8.28 -5.48
CA VAL A 35 2.80 7.32 -6.59
C VAL A 35 3.57 7.89 -7.77
N LYS A 36 4.40 7.07 -8.40
CA LYS A 36 5.08 7.44 -9.65
C LYS A 36 5.20 6.22 -10.56
N HIS A 37 5.18 6.49 -11.86
CA HIS A 37 5.40 5.44 -12.85
C HIS A 37 6.80 4.88 -12.71
N SER A 38 6.90 3.56 -12.89
CA SER A 38 8.20 2.90 -12.93
C SER A 38 8.79 2.99 -14.33
N ASP A 39 9.99 2.43 -14.51
CA ASP A 39 10.62 2.33 -15.81
C ASP A 39 9.87 1.38 -16.75
N LYS A 40 9.05 0.51 -16.20
CA LYS A 40 8.25 -0.45 -16.96
C LYS A 40 6.88 0.10 -17.23
N GLU A 41 6.46 0.02 -18.51
CA GLU A 41 5.12 0.48 -18.90
C GLU A 41 4.06 -0.31 -18.16
N GLY A 42 3.04 0.39 -17.68
CA GLY A 42 1.92 -0.22 -16.96
C GLY A 42 2.20 -0.57 -15.51
N ILE A 43 3.37 -0.23 -14.99
CA ILE A 43 3.76 -0.51 -13.61
C ILE A 43 4.05 0.80 -12.89
N SER A 44 3.54 0.92 -11.66
CA SER A 44 3.78 2.07 -10.80
C SER A 44 4.39 1.64 -9.48
N ASN A 45 5.18 2.54 -8.89
CA ASN A 45 5.71 2.39 -7.54
C ASN A 45 4.96 3.33 -6.62
N MET A 46 4.53 2.82 -5.47
CA MET A 46 3.82 3.61 -4.49
C MET A 46 4.50 3.52 -3.13
N LYS A 47 4.61 4.65 -2.47
CA LYS A 47 5.13 4.74 -1.11
C LYS A 47 4.04 5.29 -0.22
N LEU A 48 3.73 4.57 0.85
CA LEU A 48 2.75 5.00 1.84
C LEU A 48 3.41 5.14 3.20
N LYS A 49 3.15 6.28 3.85
CA LYS A 49 3.43 6.43 5.27
C LYS A 49 2.11 6.34 6.01
N VAL A 50 2.02 5.39 6.91
CA VAL A 50 0.80 5.11 7.65
C VAL A 50 1.06 5.12 9.15
N ASN A 51 0.04 5.50 9.90
CA ASN A 51 0.09 5.41 11.35
C ASN A 51 -0.70 4.17 11.77
N ILE A 52 -0.02 3.22 12.37
CA ILE A 52 -0.57 1.92 12.73
C ILE A 52 -0.46 1.72 14.23
N LYS A 53 -1.49 1.11 14.79
CA LYS A 53 -1.64 0.95 16.23
C LYS A 53 -0.54 0.09 16.85
N ASP A 54 -0.22 -1.05 16.23
CA ASP A 54 0.76 -2.01 16.76
C ASP A 54 1.30 -2.90 15.66
N ASP A 55 2.33 -3.71 15.98
CA ASP A 55 2.98 -4.60 15.02
C ASP A 55 2.06 -5.69 14.50
N ASP A 56 1.18 -6.20 15.34
CA ASP A 56 0.25 -7.26 14.91
C ASP A 56 -0.71 -6.74 13.86
N THR A 57 -1.24 -5.52 14.06
CA THR A 57 -2.07 -4.85 13.06
C THR A 57 -1.29 -4.63 11.78
N PHE A 58 -0.02 -4.22 11.88
CA PHE A 58 0.83 -4.00 10.72
C PHE A 58 1.01 -5.28 9.89
N LYS A 59 1.24 -6.41 10.53
CA LYS A 59 1.37 -7.70 9.85
C LYS A 59 0.10 -8.08 9.11
N ILE A 60 -1.05 -7.84 9.73
CA ILE A 60 -2.36 -8.09 9.10
C ILE A 60 -2.54 -7.21 7.88
N VAL A 61 -2.20 -5.94 7.98
CA VAL A 61 -2.28 -4.97 6.88
C VAL A 61 -1.42 -5.43 5.70
N LEU A 62 -0.15 -5.78 5.97
CA LEU A 62 0.76 -6.24 4.93
C LEU A 62 0.23 -7.49 4.23
N LYS A 63 -0.29 -8.44 4.99
CA LYS A 63 -0.83 -9.66 4.43
C LYS A 63 -2.03 -9.38 3.52
N LYS A 64 -2.96 -8.55 3.96
CA LYS A 64 -4.15 -8.21 3.17
C LYS A 64 -3.78 -7.45 1.91
N LEU A 65 -2.83 -6.54 1.98
CA LEU A 65 -2.39 -5.77 0.82
C LEU A 65 -1.68 -6.64 -0.19
N SER A 66 -0.86 -7.59 0.25
CA SER A 66 -0.15 -8.51 -0.65
C SER A 66 -1.10 -9.42 -1.41
N GLN A 67 -2.33 -9.60 -0.91
CA GLN A 67 -3.35 -10.43 -1.55
C GLN A 67 -4.24 -9.67 -2.53
N GLN A 68 -4.08 -8.34 -2.63
CA GLN A 68 -4.89 -7.54 -3.55
C GLN A 68 -4.50 -7.83 -5.01
N VAL A 69 -5.52 -7.86 -5.87
CA VAL A 69 -5.31 -7.96 -7.31
C VAL A 69 -4.51 -6.75 -7.78
N ASN A 70 -3.59 -6.95 -8.68
CA ASN A 70 -2.73 -5.90 -9.25
C ASN A 70 -1.63 -5.38 -8.32
N VAL A 71 -1.50 -5.94 -7.12
CA VAL A 71 -0.34 -5.66 -6.26
C VAL A 71 0.72 -6.71 -6.54
N LEU A 72 1.85 -6.29 -7.09
CA LEU A 72 2.92 -7.18 -7.51
C LEU A 72 3.91 -7.47 -6.39
N SER A 73 4.20 -6.47 -5.58
CA SER A 73 5.06 -6.66 -4.41
C SER A 73 4.74 -5.63 -3.33
N VAL A 74 5.00 -6.02 -2.09
CA VAL A 74 4.84 -5.16 -0.91
C VAL A 74 6.08 -5.33 -0.05
N LYS A 75 6.70 -4.21 0.32
CA LYS A 75 7.87 -4.22 1.20
C LYS A 75 7.67 -3.18 2.30
N SER A 76 8.02 -3.55 3.53
CA SER A 76 8.03 -2.60 4.64
C SER A 76 9.44 -2.08 4.87
N GLU A 77 9.50 -0.83 5.29
CA GLU A 77 10.73 -0.17 5.67
C GLU A 77 10.94 -0.23 7.17
#